data_261cc892ef3f95a7b342e75011904efc
#
_entry.id   261cc892ef3f95a7b342e75011904efc
#
_cell.length_a   1.000
_cell.length_b   1.000
_cell.length_c   1.000
_cell.angle_alpha   90.00
_cell.angle_beta   90.00
_cell.angle_gamma   90.00
#
_symmetry.space_group_name_H-M   'P 1'
#
loop_
_entity.id
_entity.type
_entity.pdbx_description
1 polymer ?
#
loop_
_entity_poly.entity_id
_entity_poly.type
_entity_poly.pdbx_seq_one_letter_code
_entity_poly.pdbx_strand_id
1 'polypeptide(L)'
;MCGICGAVWSDASGSLAPAYLTAMMDRIVHRGPDDAGDYRDDHAALGFRRLSIIDLAGGHQPLSNENGTVWTVFNGEIYNFQSLRRRLEAKGHDLRSTGDTEILVHLYEDEGTRMFSLLRGMFALAIWDAPRRTLILARDRLGQKPLVYRHDGRRLVFASELKALLALPESMVPRRIDPLALDDYLCYGYVPAPRTILEGIHKLPPAHYAVWHAGTDRKSVV
;
A
#
# COMPACT_ATOMS: atom_id res chain seq x y z
N MET A 1 -3.96 -0.95 -14.75
CA MET A 1 -3.86 -0.37 -13.38
C MET A 1 -2.87 -1.19 -12.58
N CYS A 2 -1.92 -0.56 -11.90
CA CYS A 2 -0.93 -1.27 -11.11
C CYS A 2 -1.55 -2.08 -9.95
N GLY A 3 -0.77 -2.99 -9.39
CA GLY A 3 -1.13 -3.78 -8.21
C GLY A 3 -0.07 -3.63 -7.13
N ILE A 4 -0.50 -3.42 -5.90
CA ILE A 4 0.37 -3.38 -4.72
C ILE A 4 -0.03 -4.47 -3.74
N CYS A 5 0.94 -5.01 -3.03
CA CYS A 5 0.74 -5.92 -1.90
C CYS A 5 1.93 -5.85 -0.95
N GLY A 6 1.77 -6.39 0.24
CA GLY A 6 2.88 -6.44 1.19
C GLY A 6 2.44 -6.85 2.58
N ALA A 7 3.43 -6.89 3.46
CA ALA A 7 3.26 -7.16 4.88
C ALA A 7 4.30 -6.43 5.71
N VAL A 8 3.94 -6.14 6.96
CA VAL A 8 4.87 -5.69 8.00
C VAL A 8 4.62 -6.49 9.27
N TRP A 9 5.67 -6.65 10.09
CA TRP A 9 5.60 -7.47 11.31
C TRP A 9 6.44 -6.87 12.43
N SER A 10 6.01 -7.14 13.66
CA SER A 10 6.68 -6.61 14.86
C SER A 10 7.95 -7.37 15.22
N ASP A 11 8.00 -8.68 14.95
CA ASP A 11 9.09 -9.58 15.32
C ASP A 11 9.29 -10.68 14.26
N ALA A 12 10.40 -11.42 14.36
CA ALA A 12 10.75 -12.47 13.40
C ALA A 12 9.70 -13.58 13.28
N SER A 13 8.88 -13.83 14.32
CA SER A 13 7.82 -14.84 14.28
C SER A 13 6.65 -14.44 13.36
N GLY A 14 6.52 -13.14 13.10
CA GLY A 14 5.55 -12.56 12.17
C GLY A 14 6.04 -12.48 10.73
N SER A 15 7.33 -12.76 10.46
CA SER A 15 7.94 -12.53 9.15
C SER A 15 7.22 -13.24 8.01
N LEU A 16 7.18 -12.57 6.86
CA LEU A 16 6.61 -13.12 5.64
C LEU A 16 7.71 -13.81 4.82
N ALA A 17 7.60 -15.12 4.59
CA ALA A 17 8.55 -15.81 3.72
C ALA A 17 8.54 -15.22 2.29
N PRO A 18 9.70 -15.15 1.58
CA PRO A 18 9.78 -14.59 0.23
C PRO A 18 8.76 -15.18 -0.73
N ALA A 19 8.57 -16.51 -0.70
CA ALA A 19 7.62 -17.22 -1.55
C ALA A 19 6.16 -16.72 -1.39
N TYR A 20 5.77 -16.25 -0.22
CA TYR A 20 4.43 -15.70 0.00
C TYR A 20 4.26 -14.34 -0.65
N LEU A 21 5.27 -13.45 -0.60
CA LEU A 21 5.20 -12.18 -1.32
C LEU A 21 5.08 -12.42 -2.83
N THR A 22 5.89 -13.32 -3.37
CA THR A 22 5.79 -13.71 -4.79
C THR A 22 4.40 -14.25 -5.12
N ALA A 23 3.84 -15.15 -4.30
CA ALA A 23 2.49 -15.68 -4.52
C ALA A 23 1.41 -14.59 -4.46
N MET A 24 1.54 -13.59 -3.57
CA MET A 24 0.63 -12.42 -3.54
C MET A 24 0.72 -11.60 -4.83
N MET A 25 1.95 -11.33 -5.31
CA MET A 25 2.19 -10.59 -6.55
C MET A 25 1.63 -11.33 -7.77
N ASP A 26 1.75 -12.65 -7.82
CA ASP A 26 1.26 -13.50 -8.92
C ASP A 26 -0.27 -13.47 -9.02
N ARG A 27 -0.99 -13.32 -7.90
CA ARG A 27 -2.45 -13.18 -7.91
C ARG A 27 -2.93 -11.86 -8.51
N ILE A 28 -2.07 -10.87 -8.64
CA ILE A 28 -2.42 -9.53 -9.18
C ILE A 28 -1.68 -9.18 -10.48
N VAL A 29 -1.09 -10.14 -11.19
CA VAL A 29 -0.42 -9.96 -12.50
C VAL A 29 -1.33 -9.26 -13.52
N HIS A 30 -2.63 -9.61 -13.57
CA HIS A 30 -3.61 -9.00 -14.48
C HIS A 30 -3.75 -7.48 -14.28
N ARG A 31 -3.35 -6.94 -13.13
CA ARG A 31 -3.34 -5.49 -12.88
C ARG A 31 -2.14 -4.79 -13.49
N GLY A 32 -1.00 -5.47 -13.54
CA GLY A 32 0.25 -4.93 -14.03
C GLY A 32 1.13 -6.05 -14.59
N PRO A 33 0.95 -6.41 -15.86
CA PRO A 33 1.71 -7.49 -16.48
C PRO A 33 3.11 -7.09 -16.94
N ASP A 34 3.41 -5.78 -17.03
CA ASP A 34 4.57 -5.28 -17.78
C ASP A 34 5.87 -5.35 -16.96
N ASP A 35 5.78 -5.18 -15.63
CA ASP A 35 6.95 -5.20 -14.75
C ASP A 35 6.54 -5.62 -13.32
N ALA A 36 7.52 -6.06 -12.54
CA ALA A 36 7.35 -6.45 -11.15
C ALA A 36 8.57 -6.06 -10.32
N GLY A 37 8.35 -5.67 -9.09
CA GLY A 37 9.42 -5.40 -8.15
C GLY A 37 9.02 -5.72 -6.72
N ASP A 38 10.02 -5.95 -5.89
CA ASP A 38 9.84 -6.17 -4.47
C ASP A 38 10.95 -5.51 -3.64
N TYR A 39 10.62 -5.21 -2.40
CA TYR A 39 11.55 -4.76 -1.36
C TYR A 39 11.31 -5.58 -0.11
N ARG A 40 12.39 -5.85 0.63
CA ARG A 40 12.35 -6.58 1.90
C ARG A 40 13.41 -6.06 2.85
N ASP A 41 13.02 -6.01 4.12
CA ASP A 41 13.93 -5.90 5.25
C ASP A 41 13.51 -6.83 6.39
N ASP A 42 14.03 -6.63 7.60
CA ASP A 42 13.74 -7.45 8.78
C ASP A 42 12.29 -7.31 9.28
N HIS A 43 11.55 -6.29 8.85
CA HIS A 43 10.22 -5.95 9.37
C HIS A 43 9.16 -5.69 8.29
N ALA A 44 9.55 -5.64 7.01
CA ALA A 44 8.65 -5.33 5.92
C ALA A 44 8.92 -6.15 4.66
N ALA A 45 7.87 -6.36 3.89
CA ALA A 45 7.93 -6.88 2.53
C ALA A 45 6.91 -6.12 1.68
N LEU A 46 7.36 -5.46 0.62
CA LEU A 46 6.52 -4.70 -0.32
C LEU A 46 6.62 -5.34 -1.69
N GLY A 47 5.52 -5.53 -2.37
CA GLY A 47 5.44 -6.09 -3.71
C GLY A 47 4.61 -5.22 -4.64
N PHE A 48 5.04 -5.17 -5.89
CA PHE A 48 4.47 -4.33 -6.93
C PHE A 48 4.31 -5.07 -8.25
N ARG A 49 3.20 -4.80 -8.94
CA ARG A 49 2.96 -5.18 -10.35
C ARG A 49 2.61 -3.95 -11.14
N ARG A 50 3.35 -3.70 -12.22
CA ARG A 50 3.28 -2.48 -13.02
C ARG A 50 2.47 -2.66 -14.30
N LEU A 51 1.56 -1.71 -14.53
CA LEU A 51 1.08 -1.38 -15.86
C LEU A 51 1.79 -0.08 -16.29
N SER A 52 2.63 -0.16 -17.28
CA SER A 52 3.50 0.94 -17.73
C SER A 52 2.72 1.94 -18.56
N ILE A 53 2.36 3.10 -17.99
CA ILE A 53 1.61 4.17 -18.65
C ILE A 53 2.45 5.45 -18.70
N ILE A 54 3.04 5.84 -17.58
CA ILE A 54 3.87 7.04 -17.41
C ILE A 54 5.26 6.62 -16.99
N ASP A 55 6.30 7.35 -17.43
CA ASP A 55 7.70 7.13 -17.09
C ASP A 55 8.15 5.68 -17.32
N LEU A 56 8.16 5.25 -18.59
CA LEU A 56 8.45 3.85 -18.96
C LEU A 56 9.82 3.38 -18.41
N ALA A 57 10.79 4.26 -18.30
CA ALA A 57 12.16 3.94 -17.86
C ALA A 57 12.36 4.08 -16.33
N GLY A 58 11.77 5.11 -15.69
CA GLY A 58 12.03 5.44 -14.28
C GLY A 58 10.94 5.00 -13.30
N GLY A 59 9.80 4.50 -13.77
CA GLY A 59 8.66 4.18 -12.91
C GLY A 59 8.69 2.78 -12.25
N HIS A 60 9.87 2.14 -12.14
CA HIS A 60 10.03 0.89 -11.39
C HIS A 60 9.75 1.11 -9.90
N GLN A 61 9.05 0.17 -9.28
CA GLN A 61 8.70 0.20 -7.86
C GLN A 61 8.97 -1.18 -7.23
N PRO A 62 9.20 -1.26 -5.91
CA PRO A 62 9.18 -0.19 -4.89
C PRO A 62 10.25 0.87 -5.12
N LEU A 63 9.92 2.14 -4.82
CA LEU A 63 10.80 3.28 -4.99
C LEU A 63 11.17 3.87 -3.62
N SER A 64 12.43 4.31 -3.46
CA SER A 64 12.92 4.88 -2.21
C SER A 64 13.35 6.34 -2.36
N ASN A 65 13.50 7.00 -1.19
CA ASN A 65 14.24 8.25 -1.08
C ASN A 65 15.75 8.02 -1.35
N GLU A 66 16.56 9.10 -1.33
CA GLU A 66 17.99 9.09 -1.72
C GLU A 66 18.84 8.13 -0.89
N ASN A 67 18.53 7.98 0.39
CA ASN A 67 19.29 7.15 1.34
C ASN A 67 18.72 5.74 1.55
N GLY A 68 17.62 5.38 0.85
CA GLY A 68 17.03 4.05 0.91
C GLY A 68 16.33 3.72 2.25
N THR A 69 15.91 4.73 3.01
CA THR A 69 15.28 4.55 4.32
C THR A 69 13.75 4.60 4.30
N VAL A 70 13.17 5.28 3.31
CA VAL A 70 11.73 5.37 3.10
C VAL A 70 11.38 4.76 1.76
N TRP A 71 10.48 3.78 1.74
CA TRP A 71 10.08 3.04 0.56
C TRP A 71 8.59 3.20 0.28
N THR A 72 8.21 3.24 -0.98
CA THR A 72 6.80 3.29 -1.37
C THR A 72 6.45 2.29 -2.47
N VAL A 73 5.22 1.76 -2.40
CA VAL A 73 4.51 1.14 -3.51
C VAL A 73 3.20 1.88 -3.73
N PHE A 74 2.90 2.17 -4.99
CA PHE A 74 1.86 3.09 -5.37
C PHE A 74 1.08 2.59 -6.59
N ASN A 75 -0.24 2.55 -6.46
CA ASN A 75 -1.17 2.29 -7.54
C ASN A 75 -2.05 3.52 -7.72
N GLY A 76 -1.75 4.36 -8.68
CA GLY A 76 -2.52 5.58 -8.87
C GLY A 76 -1.92 6.55 -9.85
N GLU A 77 -2.35 7.81 -9.70
CA GLU A 77 -1.85 8.96 -10.43
C GLU A 77 -2.04 10.22 -9.58
N ILE A 78 -0.97 11.00 -9.38
CA ILE A 78 -0.99 12.27 -8.64
C ILE A 78 -1.03 13.41 -9.66
N TYR A 79 -2.18 13.98 -9.88
CA TYR A 79 -2.42 14.98 -10.93
C TYR A 79 -1.60 16.27 -10.76
N ASN A 80 -1.32 16.65 -9.52
CA ASN A 80 -0.56 17.87 -9.21
C ASN A 80 0.94 17.59 -8.93
N PHE A 81 1.47 16.44 -9.36
CA PHE A 81 2.85 16.02 -9.06
C PHE A 81 3.90 17.02 -9.51
N GLN A 82 3.72 17.66 -10.69
CA GLN A 82 4.69 18.64 -11.20
C GLN A 82 4.86 19.86 -10.30
N SER A 83 3.78 20.33 -9.67
CA SER A 83 3.87 21.45 -8.72
C SER A 83 4.51 21.05 -7.41
N LEU A 84 4.24 19.82 -6.94
CA LEU A 84 4.83 19.24 -5.75
C LEU A 84 6.33 18.96 -5.97
N ARG A 85 6.71 18.44 -7.14
CA ARG A 85 8.10 18.24 -7.55
C ARG A 85 8.90 19.52 -7.46
N ARG A 86 8.44 20.61 -8.10
CA ARG A 86 9.12 21.92 -8.04
C ARG A 86 9.29 22.42 -6.60
N ARG A 87 8.32 22.19 -5.72
CA ARG A 87 8.41 22.52 -4.30
C ARG A 87 9.50 21.72 -3.58
N LEU A 88 9.62 20.43 -3.88
CA LEU A 88 10.65 19.55 -3.29
C LEU A 88 12.05 19.92 -3.79
N GLU A 89 12.21 20.13 -5.09
CA GLU A 89 13.46 20.59 -5.70
C GLU A 89 13.94 21.94 -5.10
N ALA A 90 13.00 22.89 -4.88
CA ALA A 90 13.31 24.15 -4.21
C ALA A 90 13.74 24.00 -2.74
N LYS A 91 13.43 22.88 -2.10
CA LYS A 91 13.86 22.52 -0.74
C LYS A 91 15.18 21.69 -0.74
N GLY A 92 15.71 21.37 -1.90
CA GLY A 92 16.99 20.65 -2.04
C GLY A 92 16.89 19.14 -2.20
N HIS A 93 15.68 18.58 -2.42
CA HIS A 93 15.53 17.16 -2.76
C HIS A 93 16.04 16.89 -4.18
N ASP A 94 16.77 15.78 -4.36
CA ASP A 94 17.26 15.30 -5.65
C ASP A 94 16.35 14.18 -6.18
N LEU A 95 15.41 14.52 -7.06
CA LEU A 95 14.49 13.59 -7.67
C LEU A 95 15.08 13.00 -8.95
N ARG A 96 15.21 11.68 -9.01
CA ARG A 96 15.84 10.91 -10.08
C ARG A 96 14.89 10.50 -11.20
N SER A 97 13.60 10.28 -10.86
CA SER A 97 12.57 9.88 -11.82
C SER A 97 11.82 11.09 -12.37
N THR A 98 11.08 10.93 -13.46
CA THR A 98 10.21 11.96 -14.03
C THR A 98 8.74 11.73 -13.71
N GLY A 99 8.41 10.62 -13.04
CA GLY A 99 7.07 10.22 -12.66
C GLY A 99 6.52 10.90 -11.41
N ASP A 100 5.33 10.49 -11.05
CA ASP A 100 4.59 11.00 -9.90
C ASP A 100 4.81 10.20 -8.61
N THR A 101 5.49 9.05 -8.68
CA THR A 101 5.66 8.17 -7.52
C THR A 101 6.73 8.68 -6.55
N GLU A 102 7.86 9.16 -7.05
CA GLU A 102 9.01 9.54 -6.22
C GLU A 102 8.70 10.71 -5.26
N ILE A 103 7.86 11.65 -5.68
CA ILE A 103 7.46 12.75 -4.81
C ILE A 103 6.84 12.29 -3.48
N LEU A 104 6.30 11.05 -3.43
CA LEU A 104 5.62 10.53 -2.24
C LEU A 104 6.59 10.31 -1.08
N VAL A 105 7.77 9.76 -1.34
CA VAL A 105 8.77 9.52 -0.30
C VAL A 105 9.35 10.83 0.24
N HIS A 106 9.65 11.79 -0.64
CA HIS A 106 10.16 13.10 -0.24
C HIS A 106 9.12 13.98 0.46
N LEU A 107 7.85 13.96 0.02
CA LEU A 107 6.77 14.61 0.74
C LEU A 107 6.56 14.02 2.12
N TYR A 108 6.74 12.70 2.27
CA TYR A 108 6.64 12.04 3.57
C TYR A 108 7.76 12.49 4.50
N GLU A 109 8.99 12.63 4.01
CA GLU A 109 10.12 13.17 4.80
C GLU A 109 9.83 14.56 5.33
N ASP A 110 9.31 15.45 4.49
CA ASP A 110 9.04 16.84 4.84
C ASP A 110 7.81 17.04 5.75
N GLU A 111 6.74 16.34 5.44
CA GLU A 111 5.39 16.65 5.95
C GLU A 111 4.80 15.52 6.81
N GLY A 112 5.42 14.32 6.82
CA GLY A 112 4.82 13.14 7.41
C GLY A 112 3.44 12.86 6.82
N THR A 113 2.47 12.48 7.65
CA THR A 113 1.10 12.20 7.18
C THR A 113 0.33 13.44 6.69
N ARG A 114 0.81 14.66 6.99
CA ARG A 114 0.20 15.90 6.45
C ARG A 114 0.31 15.98 4.93
N MET A 115 1.23 15.22 4.33
CA MET A 115 1.37 15.14 2.87
C MET A 115 0.04 14.82 2.15
N PHE A 116 -0.82 13.99 2.76
CA PHE A 116 -2.07 13.56 2.13
C PHE A 116 -3.03 14.71 1.83
N SER A 117 -2.98 15.81 2.59
CA SER A 117 -3.75 17.01 2.31
C SER A 117 -3.29 17.75 1.05
N LEU A 118 -2.02 17.55 0.64
CA LEU A 118 -1.41 18.20 -0.52
C LEU A 118 -1.67 17.42 -1.81
N LEU A 119 -1.93 16.10 -1.73
CA LEU A 119 -2.13 15.25 -2.90
C LEU A 119 -3.48 15.49 -3.56
N ARG A 120 -3.47 15.58 -4.89
CA ARG A 120 -4.66 15.55 -5.74
C ARG A 120 -4.49 14.45 -6.77
N GLY A 121 -5.39 13.48 -6.74
CA GLY A 121 -5.27 12.31 -7.61
C GLY A 121 -6.13 11.15 -7.17
N MET A 122 -5.95 10.03 -7.85
CA MET A 122 -6.57 8.74 -7.55
C MET A 122 -5.46 7.78 -7.13
N PHE A 123 -5.52 7.23 -5.91
CA PHE A 123 -4.43 6.40 -5.41
C PHE A 123 -4.81 5.42 -4.30
N ALA A 124 -4.06 4.34 -4.27
CA ALA A 124 -3.81 3.51 -3.11
C ALA A 124 -2.29 3.35 -2.99
N LEU A 125 -1.73 3.56 -1.81
CA LEU A 125 -0.30 3.49 -1.58
C LEU A 125 0.05 2.87 -0.23
N ALA A 126 1.28 2.39 -0.15
CA ALA A 126 1.93 2.03 1.10
C ALA A 126 3.28 2.74 1.17
N ILE A 127 3.58 3.37 2.30
CA ILE A 127 4.90 3.94 2.62
C ILE A 127 5.46 3.17 3.80
N TRP A 128 6.69 2.69 3.67
CA TRP A 128 7.45 2.06 4.74
C TRP A 128 8.63 2.95 5.16
N ASP A 129 8.62 3.39 6.41
CA ASP A 129 9.70 4.11 7.06
C ASP A 129 10.50 3.09 7.89
N ALA A 130 11.61 2.63 7.36
CA ALA A 130 12.39 1.56 7.98
C ALA A 130 13.02 1.97 9.33
N PRO A 131 13.64 3.16 9.49
CA PRO A 131 14.14 3.62 10.78
C PRO A 131 13.08 3.72 11.87
N ARG A 132 11.87 4.17 11.52
CA ARG A 132 10.76 4.28 12.48
C ARG A 132 9.93 3.01 12.59
N ARG A 133 10.22 1.98 11.79
CA ARG A 133 9.43 0.75 11.66
C ARG A 133 7.94 1.05 11.52
N THR A 134 7.62 1.97 10.62
CA THR A 134 6.27 2.49 10.45
C THR A 134 5.75 2.23 9.04
N LEU A 135 4.62 1.55 8.93
CA LEU A 135 3.88 1.44 7.68
C LEU A 135 2.73 2.45 7.67
N ILE A 136 2.58 3.13 6.55
CA ILE A 136 1.42 3.98 6.28
C ILE A 136 0.72 3.43 5.05
N LEU A 137 -0.56 3.13 5.17
CA LEU A 137 -1.46 2.82 4.07
C LEU A 137 -2.36 4.02 3.83
N ALA A 138 -2.53 4.45 2.59
CA ALA A 138 -3.44 5.55 2.27
C ALA A 138 -4.25 5.29 1.02
N ARG A 139 -5.48 5.85 1.00
CA ARG A 139 -6.42 5.73 -0.10
C ARG A 139 -6.98 7.10 -0.48
N ASP A 140 -7.17 7.32 -1.78
CA ASP A 140 -7.67 8.59 -2.31
C ASP A 140 -9.06 9.01 -1.79
N ARG A 141 -9.39 10.29 -1.96
CA ARG A 141 -10.61 10.91 -1.42
C ARG A 141 -11.91 10.23 -1.83
N LEU A 142 -11.97 9.65 -3.01
CA LEU A 142 -13.16 8.98 -3.55
C LEU A 142 -13.06 7.46 -3.47
N GLY A 143 -11.89 6.91 -3.02
CA GLY A 143 -11.66 5.47 -2.95
C GLY A 143 -11.62 4.81 -4.33
N GLN A 144 -11.13 5.51 -5.35
CA GLN A 144 -11.09 5.01 -6.72
C GLN A 144 -10.14 3.83 -6.87
N LYS A 145 -9.02 3.83 -6.12
CA LYS A 145 -8.09 2.70 -6.12
C LYS A 145 -8.41 1.78 -4.94
N PRO A 146 -8.47 0.46 -5.19
CA PRO A 146 -8.78 -0.51 -4.13
C PRO A 146 -7.58 -0.71 -3.20
N LEU A 147 -7.88 -0.88 -1.91
CA LEU A 147 -6.91 -1.25 -0.89
C LEU A 147 -7.61 -2.02 0.22
N VAL A 148 -7.16 -3.25 0.46
CA VAL A 148 -7.63 -4.11 1.54
C VAL A 148 -6.47 -4.45 2.47
N TYR A 149 -6.76 -4.66 3.74
CA TYR A 149 -5.77 -5.01 4.74
C TYR A 149 -6.35 -5.92 5.82
N ARG A 150 -5.47 -6.67 6.47
CA ARG A 150 -5.75 -7.44 7.68
C ARG A 150 -4.65 -7.20 8.70
N HIS A 151 -5.03 -7.06 9.96
CA HIS A 151 -4.12 -6.98 11.08
C HIS A 151 -4.47 -8.06 12.12
N ASP A 152 -3.49 -8.79 12.62
CA ASP A 152 -3.66 -9.89 13.59
C ASP A 152 -2.98 -9.63 14.96
N GLY A 153 -2.57 -8.39 15.23
CA GLY A 153 -1.84 -7.98 16.43
C GLY A 153 -0.32 -8.02 16.28
N ARG A 154 0.22 -8.92 15.46
CA ARG A 154 1.68 -9.06 15.22
C ARG A 154 2.10 -8.65 13.83
N ARG A 155 1.16 -8.73 12.88
CA ARG A 155 1.40 -8.53 11.45
C ARG A 155 0.25 -7.75 10.85
N LEU A 156 0.59 -6.87 9.93
CA LEU A 156 -0.37 -6.28 9.00
C LEU A 156 -0.02 -6.75 7.59
N VAL A 157 -1.00 -7.29 6.87
CA VAL A 157 -0.89 -7.63 5.45
C VAL A 157 -1.84 -6.75 4.66
N PHE A 158 -1.46 -6.33 3.46
CA PHE A 158 -2.28 -5.47 2.60
C PHE A 158 -2.16 -5.85 1.13
N ALA A 159 -3.16 -5.51 0.33
CA ALA A 159 -3.12 -5.66 -1.11
C ALA A 159 -4.16 -4.79 -1.82
N SER A 160 -3.96 -4.59 -3.11
CA SER A 160 -4.98 -4.00 -4.01
C SER A 160 -6.23 -4.87 -4.10
N GLU A 161 -6.10 -6.19 -4.05
CA GLU A 161 -7.21 -7.13 -4.20
C GLU A 161 -7.18 -8.24 -3.16
N LEU A 162 -8.36 -8.68 -2.75
CA LEU A 162 -8.56 -9.73 -1.75
C LEU A 162 -7.83 -11.03 -2.11
N LYS A 163 -7.82 -11.40 -3.39
CA LYS A 163 -7.19 -12.65 -3.86
C LYS A 163 -5.67 -12.69 -3.65
N ALA A 164 -5.00 -11.52 -3.54
CA ALA A 164 -3.59 -11.50 -3.17
C ALA A 164 -3.40 -11.89 -1.71
N LEU A 165 -4.27 -11.44 -0.80
CA LEU A 165 -4.25 -11.89 0.59
C LEU A 165 -4.55 -13.38 0.73
N LEU A 166 -5.43 -13.91 -0.13
CA LEU A 166 -5.79 -15.34 -0.16
C LEU A 166 -4.67 -16.24 -0.71
N ALA A 167 -3.57 -15.69 -1.22
CA ALA A 167 -2.36 -16.45 -1.51
C ALA A 167 -1.61 -16.88 -0.25
N LEU A 168 -1.89 -16.22 0.89
CA LEU A 168 -1.30 -16.54 2.18
C LEU A 168 -2.03 -17.76 2.82
N PRO A 169 -1.35 -18.52 3.70
CA PRO A 169 -1.97 -19.65 4.40
C PRO A 169 -3.10 -19.19 5.32
N GLU A 170 -4.05 -20.09 5.61
CA GLU A 170 -5.21 -19.78 6.47
C GLU A 170 -4.83 -19.39 7.90
N SER A 171 -3.68 -19.85 8.38
CA SER A 171 -3.13 -19.40 9.67
C SER A 171 -2.79 -17.91 9.71
N MET A 172 -2.55 -17.28 8.54
CA MET A 172 -2.31 -15.86 8.40
C MET A 172 -3.56 -15.10 7.98
N VAL A 173 -4.34 -15.68 7.07
CA VAL A 173 -5.55 -15.06 6.48
C VAL A 173 -6.69 -16.08 6.51
N PRO A 174 -7.46 -16.14 7.59
CA PRO A 174 -8.63 -17.02 7.70
C PRO A 174 -9.64 -16.78 6.57
N ARG A 175 -10.23 -17.87 6.06
CA ARG A 175 -11.19 -17.83 4.94
C ARG A 175 -12.62 -18.00 5.41
N ARG A 176 -12.97 -17.33 6.50
CA ARG A 176 -14.34 -17.37 7.03
C ARG A 176 -15.17 -16.23 6.45
N ILE A 177 -16.37 -16.56 6.01
CA ILE A 177 -17.32 -15.55 5.52
C ILE A 177 -17.83 -14.74 6.72
N ASP A 178 -17.82 -13.41 6.59
CA ASP A 178 -18.49 -12.50 7.53
C ASP A 178 -20.00 -12.52 7.26
N PRO A 179 -20.84 -13.01 8.21
CA PRO A 179 -22.30 -13.09 8.00
C PRO A 179 -22.95 -11.72 7.72
N LEU A 180 -22.44 -10.64 8.34
CA LEU A 180 -22.93 -9.29 8.09
C LEU A 180 -22.55 -8.79 6.70
N ALA A 181 -21.37 -9.14 6.22
CA ALA A 181 -20.97 -8.82 4.86
C ALA A 181 -21.75 -9.62 3.81
N LEU A 182 -22.15 -10.85 4.14
CA LEU A 182 -23.04 -11.63 3.29
C LEU A 182 -24.43 -11.01 3.21
N ASP A 183 -24.97 -10.57 4.33
CA ASP A 183 -26.26 -9.86 4.37
C ASP A 183 -26.20 -8.56 3.57
N ASP A 184 -25.17 -7.74 3.78
CA ASP A 184 -24.89 -6.53 2.97
C ASP A 184 -24.87 -6.87 1.46
N TYR A 185 -24.18 -7.97 1.08
CA TYR A 185 -24.10 -8.38 -0.33
C TYR A 185 -25.46 -8.77 -0.90
N LEU A 186 -26.27 -9.51 -0.15
CA LEU A 186 -27.60 -9.92 -0.60
C LEU A 186 -28.55 -8.72 -0.74
N CYS A 187 -28.39 -7.69 0.11
CA CYS A 187 -29.21 -6.49 0.06
C CYS A 187 -28.79 -5.52 -1.05
N TYR A 188 -27.47 -5.29 -1.22
CA TYR A 188 -26.93 -4.20 -2.06
C TYR A 188 -26.27 -4.68 -3.36
N GLY A 189 -26.01 -6.00 -3.51
CA GLY A 189 -25.22 -6.55 -4.63
C GLY A 189 -23.70 -6.32 -4.50
N TYR A 190 -23.25 -5.72 -3.41
CA TYR A 190 -21.84 -5.56 -3.07
C TYR A 190 -21.66 -5.45 -1.56
N VAL A 191 -20.43 -5.59 -1.08
CA VAL A 191 -20.12 -5.40 0.35
C VAL A 191 -19.59 -3.97 0.55
N PRO A 192 -20.31 -3.09 1.30
CA PRO A 192 -19.84 -1.73 1.60
C PRO A 192 -18.54 -1.70 2.41
N ALA A 193 -17.74 -0.62 2.26
CA ALA A 193 -16.62 -0.36 3.15
C ALA A 193 -17.14 -0.10 4.60
N PRO A 194 -16.42 -0.49 5.64
CA PRO A 194 -15.05 -1.04 5.62
C PRO A 194 -14.98 -2.57 5.48
N ARG A 195 -16.10 -3.29 5.39
CA ARG A 195 -16.11 -4.75 5.34
C ARG A 195 -15.59 -5.29 4.01
N THR A 196 -15.12 -6.54 4.05
CA THR A 196 -15.01 -7.42 2.89
C THR A 196 -15.90 -8.64 3.14
N ILE A 197 -16.03 -9.53 2.18
CA ILE A 197 -16.79 -10.78 2.36
C ILE A 197 -16.15 -11.72 3.41
N LEU A 198 -14.90 -11.50 3.78
CA LEU A 198 -14.16 -12.34 4.73
C LEU A 198 -13.94 -11.62 6.07
N GLU A 199 -14.12 -12.36 7.16
CA GLU A 199 -13.89 -11.87 8.52
C GLU A 199 -12.47 -11.35 8.73
N GLY A 200 -12.34 -10.21 9.40
CA GLY A 200 -11.06 -9.62 9.79
C GLY A 200 -10.23 -9.05 8.65
N ILE A 201 -10.78 -8.99 7.43
CA ILE A 201 -10.18 -8.26 6.32
C ILE A 201 -11.02 -7.03 6.03
N HIS A 202 -10.38 -5.88 5.98
CA HIS A 202 -11.05 -4.59 5.82
C HIS A 202 -10.63 -3.88 4.55
N LYS A 203 -11.55 -3.13 3.94
CA LYS A 203 -11.22 -2.10 2.96
C LYS A 203 -10.76 -0.85 3.71
N LEU A 204 -9.67 -0.24 3.28
CA LEU A 204 -9.36 1.10 3.77
C LEU A 204 -10.42 2.07 3.21
N PRO A 205 -11.16 2.81 4.06
CA PRO A 205 -12.19 3.72 3.56
C PRO A 205 -11.63 4.81 2.65
N PRO A 206 -12.46 5.41 1.77
CA PRO A 206 -12.08 6.60 1.01
C PRO A 206 -11.62 7.74 1.91
N ALA A 207 -10.64 8.53 1.47
CA ALA A 207 -10.07 9.67 2.20
C ALA A 207 -9.40 9.30 3.55
N HIS A 208 -9.01 8.04 3.75
CA HIS A 208 -8.39 7.60 5.00
C HIS A 208 -6.95 7.14 4.76
N TYR A 209 -6.17 7.27 5.81
CA TYR A 209 -4.90 6.58 5.95
C TYR A 209 -4.85 5.81 7.29
N ALA A 210 -4.07 4.74 7.33
CA ALA A 210 -3.81 3.96 8.53
C ALA A 210 -2.31 3.97 8.79
N VAL A 211 -1.93 4.13 10.05
CA VAL A 211 -0.53 4.07 10.50
C VAL A 211 -0.36 2.87 11.40
N TRP A 212 0.61 2.03 11.08
CA TRP A 212 1.00 0.90 11.90
C TRP A 212 2.45 1.04 12.33
N HIS A 213 2.72 0.88 13.62
CA HIS A 213 4.07 0.90 14.19
C HIS A 213 4.41 -0.50 14.70
N ALA A 214 5.57 -1.02 14.33
CA ALA A 214 6.07 -2.28 14.89
C ALA A 214 6.31 -2.14 16.40
N GLY A 215 5.58 -2.94 17.19
CA GLY A 215 5.69 -2.93 18.65
C GLY A 215 4.67 -2.06 19.41
N THR A 216 3.82 -1.29 18.71
CA THR A 216 2.70 -0.58 19.33
C THR A 216 1.46 -0.69 18.44
N ASP A 217 0.40 -1.27 18.97
CA ASP A 217 -0.89 -1.35 18.27
C ASP A 217 -1.56 0.03 18.27
N ARG A 218 -1.19 0.91 17.36
CA ARG A 218 -1.85 2.21 17.16
C ARG A 218 -2.38 2.32 15.74
N LYS A 219 -3.69 2.11 15.60
CA LYS A 219 -4.44 2.57 14.43
C LYS A 219 -4.75 4.05 14.61
N SER A 220 -4.15 4.90 13.79
CA SER A 220 -4.67 6.25 13.55
C SER A 220 -5.42 6.22 12.22
N VAL A 221 -6.72 6.37 12.26
CA VAL A 221 -7.55 6.58 11.08
C VAL A 221 -8.03 8.03 11.14
N VAL A 222 -7.67 8.83 10.16
CA VAL A 222 -8.13 10.23 10.03
C VAL A 222 -8.77 10.40 8.68
#